data_05954e4516430780899906c922afadf3
#
_entry.id   05954e4516430780899906c922afadf3
#
_cell.length_a   1.000
_cell.length_b   1.000
_cell.length_c   1.000
_cell.angle_alpha   90.00
_cell.angle_beta   90.00
_cell.angle_gamma   90.00
#
_symmetry.space_group_name_H-M   'P 1'
#
loop_
_entity.id
_entity.type
_entity.pdbx_description
1 polymer ?
#
loop_
_entity_poly.entity_id
_entity_poly.type
_entity_poly.pdbx_seq_one_letter_code
_entity_poly.pdbx_strand_id
1 'polypeptide(L)'
;MKEISMEKVEAARQAMLETVKSKSLTHEQKVATMANHADSLLSVLDLPEGLLEVLRCEPEKQCICDLFEGNAPMRPRYIIPDYEKFFREGSAFLQVEPPKDLYEAINALQIFYKHVPSVTNYPVYVGQLDTLLNPFVQDMDEELAFKMIKLFCIQMDRTILDSFAHANIGPRATKAGRLLLRAMAETKDAVPNLTLKYDEELTEDDFAIEAIRCAMASAKPSFCNHRMYSKDFSGNYVIASCYNGLAYGGGAYTLVRLILSNIAKRAKDRKDFLEKELPYIMDLCVRYMDERIRFIVEESGFFENNFLAKEGFIHRDRFSAMFGLVGLAEAVNILLEKEGKDDCRFGHSKEATELGVEIMDCISAFNEAHKNPYCEVSNGHFLLHAQVGISTDVEISPGTRIPIGEEPENLADQMEVLSHFHHYFPSGTGDLFPIDRTIHQNPEYVLDIMKGAFQKNLRYLSFYSNDSDVIRITGYLVKKSEMDKLKQGKSVLQDTVALGLGAAENGKILERKVR
;
A
#
# COMPACT_ATOMS: atom_id res chain seq x y z
N MET A 1 -4.14 10.54 -32.55
CA MET A 1 -3.16 11.01 -31.57
C MET A 1 -3.43 12.47 -31.28
N LYS A 2 -3.72 12.83 -30.01
CA LYS A 2 -3.85 14.25 -29.64
C LYS A 2 -2.46 14.89 -29.78
N GLU A 3 -2.36 16.07 -30.42
CA GLU A 3 -1.09 16.79 -30.51
C GLU A 3 -0.57 17.14 -29.12
N ILE A 4 0.69 16.81 -28.85
CA ILE A 4 1.35 17.20 -27.61
C ILE A 4 1.68 18.68 -27.70
N SER A 5 1.22 19.49 -26.74
CA SER A 5 1.54 20.91 -26.73
C SER A 5 3.04 21.14 -26.51
N MET A 6 3.63 22.08 -27.23
CA MET A 6 5.05 22.45 -27.05
C MET A 6 5.36 22.92 -25.62
N GLU A 7 4.40 23.53 -24.94
CA GLU A 7 4.53 23.93 -23.54
C GLU A 7 4.75 22.70 -22.61
N LYS A 8 3.98 21.62 -22.80
CA LYS A 8 4.18 20.36 -22.06
C LYS A 8 5.55 19.74 -22.34
N VAL A 9 6.01 19.78 -23.59
CA VAL A 9 7.33 19.26 -23.98
C VAL A 9 8.44 20.06 -23.28
N GLU A 10 8.35 21.40 -23.27
CA GLU A 10 9.36 22.23 -22.61
C GLU A 10 9.35 22.06 -21.08
N ALA A 11 8.17 21.93 -20.47
CA ALA A 11 8.05 21.64 -19.03
C ALA A 11 8.70 20.28 -18.67
N ALA A 12 8.46 19.24 -19.47
CA ALA A 12 9.09 17.93 -19.26
C ALA A 12 10.61 17.99 -19.47
N ARG A 13 11.08 18.71 -20.51
CA ARG A 13 12.51 18.95 -20.73
C ARG A 13 13.16 19.63 -19.54
N GLN A 14 12.54 20.64 -18.96
CA GLN A 14 13.04 21.34 -17.78
C GLN A 14 13.11 20.39 -16.56
N ALA A 15 12.06 19.62 -16.31
CA ALA A 15 12.03 18.62 -15.22
C ALA A 15 13.13 17.55 -15.38
N MET A 16 13.37 17.08 -16.61
CA MET A 16 14.48 16.15 -16.91
C MET A 16 15.85 16.79 -16.63
N LEU A 17 16.06 18.07 -16.99
CA LEU A 17 17.31 18.79 -16.70
C LEU A 17 17.54 18.95 -15.19
N GLU A 18 16.49 19.23 -14.44
CA GLU A 18 16.56 19.30 -12.97
C GLU A 18 16.91 17.93 -12.37
N THR A 19 16.29 16.87 -12.84
CA THR A 19 16.62 15.48 -12.47
C THR A 19 18.09 15.17 -12.71
N VAL A 20 18.62 15.47 -13.89
CA VAL A 20 20.05 15.26 -14.23
C VAL A 20 20.97 16.03 -13.29
N LYS A 21 20.63 17.26 -12.94
CA LYS A 21 21.44 18.15 -12.06
C LYS A 21 21.31 17.80 -10.58
N SER A 22 20.33 17.01 -10.18
CA SER A 22 20.13 16.66 -8.78
C SER A 22 21.34 15.95 -8.19
N LYS A 23 21.78 16.39 -7.00
CA LYS A 23 22.86 15.76 -6.23
C LYS A 23 22.36 14.70 -5.25
N SER A 24 21.06 14.66 -5.00
CA SER A 24 20.41 13.74 -4.05
C SER A 24 19.87 12.46 -4.70
N LEU A 25 19.97 12.32 -6.02
CA LEU A 25 19.54 11.13 -6.75
C LEU A 25 20.74 10.28 -7.20
N THR A 26 20.63 8.96 -7.06
CA THR A 26 21.57 8.01 -7.67
C THR A 26 21.43 7.99 -9.20
N HIS A 27 22.34 7.32 -9.90
CA HIS A 27 22.26 7.19 -11.35
C HIS A 27 20.97 6.47 -11.77
N GLU A 28 20.64 5.37 -11.13
CA GLU A 28 19.46 4.55 -11.40
C GLU A 28 18.16 5.35 -11.16
N GLN A 29 18.09 6.10 -10.06
CA GLN A 29 16.97 6.98 -9.75
C GLN A 29 16.78 8.06 -10.82
N LYS A 30 17.87 8.65 -11.31
CA LYS A 30 17.80 9.63 -12.42
C LYS A 30 17.23 9.01 -13.69
N VAL A 31 17.71 7.83 -14.08
CA VAL A 31 17.23 7.12 -15.28
C VAL A 31 15.74 6.79 -15.16
N ALA A 32 15.31 6.23 -14.01
CA ALA A 32 13.91 5.91 -13.75
C ALA A 32 13.01 7.16 -13.76
N THR A 33 13.45 8.26 -13.11
CA THR A 33 12.70 9.52 -13.07
C THR A 33 12.56 10.14 -14.46
N MET A 34 13.63 10.12 -15.28
CA MET A 34 13.55 10.60 -16.67
C MET A 34 12.60 9.77 -17.52
N ALA A 35 12.58 8.44 -17.34
CA ALA A 35 11.63 7.57 -18.03
C ALA A 35 10.17 7.91 -17.62
N ASN A 36 9.91 8.15 -16.34
CA ASN A 36 8.60 8.56 -15.85
C ASN A 36 8.17 9.93 -16.40
N HIS A 37 9.08 10.88 -16.54
CA HIS A 37 8.77 12.17 -17.20
C HIS A 37 8.40 11.98 -18.67
N ALA A 38 9.11 11.12 -19.40
CA ALA A 38 8.81 10.82 -20.79
C ALA A 38 7.45 10.12 -20.94
N ASP A 39 7.17 9.13 -20.09
CA ASP A 39 5.90 8.40 -20.06
C ASP A 39 4.72 9.34 -19.80
N SER A 40 4.88 10.29 -18.88
CA SER A 40 3.85 11.28 -18.54
C SER A 40 3.47 12.24 -19.68
N LEU A 41 4.27 12.33 -20.75
CA LEU A 41 3.95 13.11 -21.94
C LEU A 41 2.88 12.43 -22.82
N LEU A 42 2.73 11.13 -22.72
CA LEU A 42 1.76 10.39 -23.50
C LEU A 42 0.34 10.68 -23.01
N SER A 43 -0.45 11.41 -23.77
CA SER A 43 -1.86 11.72 -23.44
C SER A 43 -2.77 10.82 -24.28
N VAL A 44 -2.88 9.56 -23.90
CA VAL A 44 -3.62 8.54 -24.65
C VAL A 44 -5.07 8.36 -24.19
N LEU A 45 -5.40 8.81 -22.98
CA LEU A 45 -6.73 8.62 -22.39
C LEU A 45 -7.72 9.70 -22.86
N ASP A 46 -8.98 9.31 -23.03
CA ASP A 46 -10.11 10.23 -23.22
C ASP A 46 -10.65 10.67 -21.85
N LEU A 47 -10.11 11.78 -21.36
CA LEU A 47 -10.40 12.27 -20.02
C LEU A 47 -11.82 12.88 -19.95
N PRO A 48 -12.60 12.61 -18.90
CA PRO A 48 -13.88 13.26 -18.64
C PRO A 48 -13.72 14.78 -18.57
N GLU A 49 -14.72 15.52 -19.09
CA GLU A 49 -14.79 16.97 -18.95
C GLU A 49 -14.83 17.37 -17.47
N GLY A 50 -14.09 18.41 -17.07
CA GLY A 50 -13.96 18.86 -15.69
C GLY A 50 -12.95 18.08 -14.84
N LEU A 51 -12.47 16.91 -15.27
CA LEU A 51 -11.55 16.10 -14.48
C LEU A 51 -10.24 16.86 -14.15
N LEU A 52 -9.65 17.57 -15.12
CA LEU A 52 -8.37 18.25 -14.92
C LEU A 52 -8.44 19.38 -13.89
N GLU A 53 -9.62 19.96 -13.69
CA GLU A 53 -9.87 21.02 -12.70
C GLU A 53 -9.76 20.52 -11.25
N VAL A 54 -9.91 19.21 -11.03
CA VAL A 54 -9.88 18.57 -9.71
C VAL A 54 -8.77 17.53 -9.55
N LEU A 55 -8.05 17.21 -10.64
CA LEU A 55 -6.94 16.24 -10.65
C LEU A 55 -5.58 16.90 -10.85
N ARG A 56 -5.47 17.90 -11.74
CA ARG A 56 -4.21 18.58 -12.12
C ARG A 56 -4.30 20.09 -11.81
N CYS A 57 -4.50 20.40 -10.54
CA CYS A 57 -4.65 21.76 -10.03
C CYS A 57 -3.84 21.95 -8.74
N GLU A 58 -3.94 23.12 -8.13
CA GLU A 58 -3.28 23.41 -6.86
C GLU A 58 -3.74 22.44 -5.76
N PRO A 59 -2.86 22.03 -4.83
CA PRO A 59 -3.15 21.01 -3.81
C PRO A 59 -4.44 21.26 -3.01
N GLU A 60 -4.77 22.52 -2.73
CA GLU A 60 -5.96 22.91 -1.95
C GLU A 60 -7.27 22.71 -2.72
N LYS A 61 -7.21 22.63 -4.04
CA LYS A 61 -8.37 22.41 -4.93
C LYS A 61 -8.46 20.97 -5.43
N GLN A 62 -7.38 20.19 -5.27
CA GLN A 62 -7.29 18.83 -5.76
C GLN A 62 -8.24 17.92 -4.98
N CYS A 63 -9.28 17.40 -5.65
CA CYS A 63 -10.24 16.46 -5.06
C CYS A 63 -9.99 15.00 -5.45
N ILE A 64 -9.24 14.78 -6.53
CA ILE A 64 -8.86 13.45 -7.05
C ILE A 64 -7.34 13.40 -7.19
N CYS A 65 -6.74 12.26 -6.82
CA CYS A 65 -5.30 12.01 -7.01
C CYS A 65 -5.09 10.60 -7.56
N ASP A 66 -4.36 10.49 -8.67
CA ASP A 66 -4.01 9.23 -9.33
C ASP A 66 -2.67 8.65 -8.87
N LEU A 67 -2.09 9.18 -7.81
CA LEU A 67 -0.87 8.66 -7.19
C LEU A 67 0.30 8.50 -8.18
N PHE A 68 0.48 9.50 -9.04
CA PHE A 68 1.56 9.58 -10.02
C PHE A 68 1.50 8.52 -11.15
N GLU A 69 0.34 7.90 -11.39
CA GLU A 69 0.20 6.96 -12.52
C GLU A 69 0.33 7.63 -13.90
N GLY A 70 0.13 8.95 -13.98
CA GLY A 70 0.23 9.69 -15.24
C GLY A 70 -0.95 9.46 -16.21
N ASN A 71 -0.77 9.90 -17.48
CA ASN A 71 -1.80 9.85 -18.52
C ASN A 71 -1.58 8.74 -19.55
N ALA A 72 -0.57 7.89 -19.35
CA ALA A 72 -0.20 6.82 -20.29
C ALA A 72 -0.04 5.49 -19.54
N PRO A 73 -1.14 4.87 -19.13
CA PRO A 73 -1.07 3.59 -18.46
C PRO A 73 -0.66 2.49 -19.45
N MET A 74 0.59 2.04 -19.35
CA MET A 74 1.10 0.95 -20.20
C MET A 74 0.91 -0.43 -19.55
N ARG A 75 0.62 -0.47 -18.27
CA ARG A 75 0.52 -1.69 -17.46
C ARG A 75 -0.40 -1.49 -16.26
N PRO A 76 -0.94 -2.57 -15.68
CA PRO A 76 -1.62 -2.50 -14.39
C PRO A 76 -0.71 -1.90 -13.30
N ARG A 77 -1.32 -1.22 -12.35
CA ARG A 77 -0.60 -0.61 -11.23
C ARG A 77 0.08 -1.66 -10.36
N TYR A 78 -0.65 -2.71 -9.99
CA TYR A 78 -0.17 -3.79 -9.15
C TYR A 78 -0.34 -5.13 -9.85
N ILE A 79 0.72 -5.92 -9.84
CA ILE A 79 0.78 -7.24 -10.46
C ILE A 79 1.18 -8.23 -9.38
N ILE A 80 0.38 -9.26 -9.20
CA ILE A 80 0.51 -10.29 -8.17
C ILE A 80 0.69 -11.65 -8.85
N PRO A 81 1.91 -12.05 -9.21
CA PRO A 81 2.13 -13.33 -9.85
C PRO A 81 1.87 -14.51 -8.93
N ASP A 82 1.54 -15.64 -9.51
CA ASP A 82 1.49 -16.94 -8.85
C ASP A 82 2.91 -17.52 -8.71
N TYR A 83 3.57 -17.20 -7.58
CA TYR A 83 4.91 -17.69 -7.24
C TYR A 83 4.93 -19.20 -6.97
N GLU A 84 3.83 -19.79 -6.49
CA GLU A 84 3.75 -21.24 -6.25
C GLU A 84 3.74 -22.00 -7.57
N LYS A 85 3.00 -21.49 -8.57
CA LYS A 85 3.04 -22.03 -9.93
C LYS A 85 4.44 -21.93 -10.51
N PHE A 86 5.09 -20.77 -10.36
CA PHE A 86 6.47 -20.60 -10.82
C PHE A 86 7.44 -21.59 -10.17
N PHE A 87 7.32 -21.85 -8.87
CA PHE A 87 8.15 -22.84 -8.18
C PHE A 87 7.88 -24.27 -8.62
N ARG A 88 6.63 -24.59 -8.99
CA ARG A 88 6.22 -25.91 -9.44
C ARG A 88 6.59 -26.18 -10.90
N GLU A 89 6.55 -25.18 -11.76
CA GLU A 89 6.63 -25.35 -13.22
C GLU A 89 7.84 -24.67 -13.86
N GLY A 90 8.51 -23.76 -13.14
CA GLY A 90 9.56 -22.91 -13.71
C GLY A 90 9.01 -21.84 -14.64
N SER A 91 9.83 -21.33 -15.54
CA SER A 91 9.44 -20.38 -16.58
C SER A 91 10.24 -20.65 -17.87
N ALA A 92 9.53 -20.92 -18.95
CA ALA A 92 10.14 -21.12 -20.27
C ALA A 92 10.74 -19.82 -20.82
N PHE A 93 10.07 -18.69 -20.59
CA PHE A 93 10.54 -17.38 -21.01
C PHE A 93 11.84 -16.97 -20.32
N LEU A 94 11.91 -17.19 -19.00
CA LEU A 94 13.11 -16.88 -18.21
C LEU A 94 14.18 -17.98 -18.28
N GLN A 95 13.86 -19.15 -18.87
CA GLN A 95 14.73 -20.34 -18.90
C GLN A 95 15.16 -20.78 -17.48
N VAL A 96 14.21 -20.76 -16.54
CA VAL A 96 14.41 -21.16 -15.15
C VAL A 96 13.60 -22.42 -14.87
N GLU A 97 14.29 -23.48 -14.44
CA GLU A 97 13.68 -24.74 -14.01
C GLU A 97 13.07 -24.63 -12.60
N PRO A 98 12.12 -25.49 -12.23
CA PRO A 98 11.65 -25.61 -10.86
C PRO A 98 12.79 -25.84 -9.88
N PRO A 99 12.87 -25.07 -8.76
CA PRO A 99 13.98 -25.20 -7.81
C PRO A 99 13.95 -26.53 -7.05
N LYS A 100 15.12 -27.12 -6.80
CA LYS A 100 15.30 -28.39 -6.09
C LYS A 100 15.88 -28.23 -4.70
N ASP A 101 16.52 -27.10 -4.44
CA ASP A 101 17.10 -26.78 -3.14
C ASP A 101 16.96 -25.29 -2.82
N LEU A 102 17.41 -24.87 -1.63
CA LEU A 102 17.30 -23.48 -1.17
C LEU A 102 18.12 -22.50 -2.03
N TYR A 103 19.26 -22.91 -2.59
CA TYR A 103 20.07 -22.05 -3.47
C TYR A 103 19.31 -21.74 -4.75
N GLU A 104 18.76 -22.79 -5.39
CA GLU A 104 17.97 -22.65 -6.61
C GLU A 104 16.70 -21.86 -6.34
N ALA A 105 16.01 -22.07 -5.20
CA ALA A 105 14.81 -21.34 -4.81
C ALA A 105 15.06 -19.84 -4.65
N ILE A 106 16.13 -19.47 -3.95
CA ILE A 106 16.53 -18.07 -3.79
C ILE A 106 16.91 -17.45 -5.14
N ASN A 107 17.72 -18.15 -5.93
CA ASN A 107 18.13 -17.66 -7.24
C ASN A 107 16.93 -17.48 -8.20
N ALA A 108 16.01 -18.44 -8.21
CA ALA A 108 14.79 -18.37 -9.02
C ALA A 108 13.92 -17.14 -8.63
N LEU A 109 13.72 -16.89 -7.33
CA LEU A 109 13.02 -15.69 -6.84
C LEU A 109 13.72 -14.41 -7.29
N GLN A 110 15.05 -14.33 -7.15
CA GLN A 110 15.84 -13.17 -7.54
C GLN A 110 15.71 -12.85 -9.04
N ILE A 111 15.65 -13.87 -9.88
CA ILE A 111 15.41 -13.71 -11.31
C ILE A 111 13.97 -13.26 -11.56
N PHE A 112 13.00 -13.98 -10.99
CA PHE A 112 11.58 -13.78 -11.31
C PHE A 112 11.08 -12.39 -10.96
N TYR A 113 11.31 -11.92 -9.73
CA TYR A 113 10.75 -10.62 -9.32
C TYR A 113 11.39 -9.42 -10.04
N LYS A 114 12.58 -9.58 -10.63
CA LYS A 114 13.17 -8.55 -11.51
C LYS A 114 12.33 -8.27 -12.75
N HIS A 115 11.50 -9.23 -13.15
CA HIS A 115 10.67 -9.15 -14.34
C HIS A 115 9.18 -8.93 -14.04
N VAL A 116 8.83 -8.63 -12.78
CA VAL A 116 7.47 -8.28 -12.39
C VAL A 116 7.32 -6.75 -12.42
N PRO A 117 6.61 -6.19 -13.42
CA PRO A 117 6.48 -4.74 -13.53
C PRO A 117 5.53 -4.18 -12.46
N SER A 118 5.69 -2.91 -12.14
CA SER A 118 4.83 -2.15 -11.24
C SER A 118 4.89 -0.67 -11.63
N VAL A 119 3.97 0.13 -11.09
CA VAL A 119 4.00 1.59 -11.23
C VAL A 119 5.30 2.20 -10.68
N THR A 120 5.90 1.58 -9.67
CA THR A 120 7.17 2.00 -9.05
C THR A 120 8.41 1.40 -9.71
N ASN A 121 8.28 0.64 -10.79
CA ASN A 121 9.32 -0.14 -11.47
C ASN A 121 9.88 -1.33 -10.66
N TYR A 122 9.31 -1.63 -9.49
CA TYR A 122 9.68 -2.76 -8.64
C TYR A 122 8.45 -3.61 -8.34
N PRO A 123 8.61 -4.92 -8.09
CA PRO A 123 7.49 -5.77 -7.74
C PRO A 123 6.89 -5.30 -6.41
N VAL A 124 5.56 -5.16 -6.36
CA VAL A 124 4.85 -4.82 -5.11
C VAL A 124 4.60 -6.04 -4.22
N TYR A 125 4.84 -7.23 -4.74
CA TYR A 125 4.70 -8.48 -4.02
C TYR A 125 5.78 -9.47 -4.45
N VAL A 126 6.46 -10.07 -3.49
CA VAL A 126 7.59 -11.00 -3.71
C VAL A 126 7.32 -12.41 -3.17
N GLY A 127 6.07 -12.72 -2.86
CA GLY A 127 5.60 -14.05 -2.51
C GLY A 127 5.21 -14.25 -1.05
N GLN A 128 4.61 -15.41 -0.77
CA GLN A 128 4.42 -15.96 0.57
C GLN A 128 5.72 -16.67 0.95
N LEU A 129 6.72 -15.91 1.41
CA LEU A 129 8.10 -16.39 1.48
C LEU A 129 8.29 -17.57 2.42
N ASP A 130 7.56 -17.62 3.53
CA ASP A 130 7.63 -18.74 4.45
C ASP A 130 7.19 -20.05 3.80
N THR A 131 6.05 -20.05 3.11
CA THR A 131 5.52 -21.23 2.41
C THR A 131 6.41 -21.65 1.23
N LEU A 132 6.88 -20.68 0.46
CA LEU A 132 7.74 -20.94 -0.71
C LEU A 132 9.09 -21.54 -0.31
N LEU A 133 9.71 -21.06 0.77
CA LEU A 133 11.04 -21.51 1.18
C LEU A 133 11.01 -22.71 2.13
N ASN A 134 9.88 -22.94 2.83
CA ASN A 134 9.80 -23.98 3.86
C ASN A 134 10.15 -25.41 3.38
N PRO A 135 9.77 -25.87 2.17
CA PRO A 135 10.17 -27.20 1.70
C PRO A 135 11.67 -27.42 1.63
N PHE A 136 12.43 -26.37 1.36
CA PHE A 136 13.88 -26.44 1.13
C PHE A 136 14.73 -26.29 2.40
N VAL A 137 14.13 -25.96 3.55
CA VAL A 137 14.87 -25.78 4.82
C VAL A 137 14.65 -26.90 5.82
N GLN A 138 13.74 -27.86 5.56
CA GLN A 138 13.35 -28.87 6.54
C GLN A 138 14.53 -29.69 7.05
N ASP A 139 15.31 -30.26 6.13
CA ASP A 139 16.43 -31.15 6.43
C ASP A 139 17.80 -30.43 6.41
N MET A 140 17.79 -29.08 6.30
CA MET A 140 19.02 -28.29 6.32
C MET A 140 19.48 -28.00 7.75
N ASP A 141 20.81 -27.86 7.90
CA ASP A 141 21.39 -27.21 9.08
C ASP A 141 20.77 -25.81 9.26
N GLU A 142 20.32 -25.54 10.47
CA GLU A 142 19.52 -24.33 10.76
C GLU A 142 20.35 -23.05 10.57
N GLU A 143 21.62 -23.03 10.98
CA GLU A 143 22.47 -21.86 10.84
C GLU A 143 22.86 -21.60 9.39
N LEU A 144 23.03 -22.66 8.58
CA LEU A 144 23.24 -22.52 7.14
C LEU A 144 22.00 -21.98 6.46
N ALA A 145 20.82 -22.53 6.74
CA ALA A 145 19.54 -22.05 6.21
C ALA A 145 19.29 -20.58 6.59
N PHE A 146 19.53 -20.26 7.87
CA PHE A 146 19.44 -18.89 8.35
C PHE A 146 20.37 -17.93 7.62
N LYS A 147 21.63 -18.30 7.45
CA LYS A 147 22.61 -17.47 6.72
C LYS A 147 22.16 -17.20 5.29
N MET A 148 21.64 -18.20 4.60
CA MET A 148 21.17 -18.06 3.22
C MET A 148 19.95 -17.15 3.14
N ILE A 149 18.95 -17.34 4.00
CA ILE A 149 17.76 -16.50 4.07
C ILE A 149 18.12 -15.05 4.43
N LYS A 150 19.03 -14.86 5.39
CA LYS A 150 19.52 -13.52 5.76
C LYS A 150 20.21 -12.81 4.59
N LEU A 151 21.06 -13.51 3.84
CA LEU A 151 21.71 -12.96 2.65
C LEU A 151 20.69 -12.62 1.55
N PHE A 152 19.65 -13.45 1.39
CA PHE A 152 18.55 -13.17 0.47
C PHE A 152 17.78 -11.91 0.86
N CYS A 153 17.47 -11.71 2.15
CA CYS A 153 16.82 -10.51 2.64
C CYS A 153 17.68 -9.24 2.39
N ILE A 154 18.98 -9.33 2.68
CA ILE A 154 19.93 -8.24 2.39
C ILE A 154 19.97 -7.93 0.89
N GLN A 155 19.99 -8.95 0.05
CA GLN A 155 20.01 -8.79 -1.40
C GLN A 155 18.72 -8.11 -1.88
N MET A 156 17.54 -8.52 -1.38
CA MET A 156 16.27 -7.85 -1.72
C MET A 156 16.32 -6.36 -1.38
N ASP A 157 16.75 -5.99 -0.17
CA ASP A 157 16.81 -4.58 0.25
C ASP A 157 17.79 -3.74 -0.58
N ARG A 158 18.84 -4.35 -1.12
CA ARG A 158 19.85 -3.64 -1.93
C ARG A 158 19.54 -3.60 -3.42
N THR A 159 18.58 -4.40 -3.90
CA THR A 159 18.25 -4.52 -5.34
C THR A 159 16.83 -4.12 -5.67
N ILE A 160 15.91 -4.18 -4.71
CA ILE A 160 14.55 -3.64 -4.80
C ILE A 160 14.54 -2.32 -4.03
N LEU A 161 14.72 -1.21 -4.74
CA LEU A 161 14.94 0.11 -4.14
C LEU A 161 13.64 0.78 -3.67
N ASP A 162 12.63 -0.01 -3.35
CA ASP A 162 11.29 0.46 -2.99
C ASP A 162 10.67 -0.39 -1.88
N SER A 163 10.45 0.20 -0.71
CA SER A 163 9.87 -0.49 0.45
C SER A 163 8.36 -0.78 0.34
N PHE A 164 7.75 -0.49 -0.80
CA PHE A 164 6.44 -1.04 -1.15
C PHE A 164 6.50 -2.51 -1.61
N ALA A 165 7.69 -3.03 -1.94
CA ALA A 165 7.89 -4.46 -2.17
C ALA A 165 7.57 -5.25 -0.90
N HIS A 166 6.58 -6.13 -0.98
CA HIS A 166 5.93 -6.76 0.16
C HIS A 166 5.98 -8.29 0.08
N ALA A 167 6.18 -8.93 1.21
CA ALA A 167 6.07 -10.38 1.36
C ALA A 167 5.05 -10.76 2.43
N ASN A 168 4.52 -11.96 2.37
CA ASN A 168 3.64 -12.49 3.41
C ASN A 168 4.26 -13.71 4.10
N ILE A 169 3.82 -13.96 5.33
CA ILE A 169 4.07 -15.17 6.12
C ILE A 169 2.80 -15.61 6.87
N GLY A 170 2.76 -16.84 7.36
CA GLY A 170 1.63 -17.39 8.11
C GLY A 170 0.47 -17.88 7.23
N PRO A 171 -0.72 -18.20 7.78
CA PRO A 171 -1.06 -18.05 9.22
C PRO A 171 -0.35 -19.04 10.15
N ARG A 172 0.00 -20.26 9.70
CA ARG A 172 0.69 -21.26 10.52
C ARG A 172 2.19 -20.99 10.61
N ALA A 173 2.78 -21.37 11.76
CA ALA A 173 4.21 -21.32 11.92
C ALA A 173 4.92 -22.28 10.98
N THR A 174 6.04 -21.81 10.40
CA THR A 174 6.93 -22.64 9.58
C THR A 174 8.37 -22.41 9.99
N LYS A 175 9.27 -23.38 9.74
CA LYS A 175 10.71 -23.20 9.99
C LYS A 175 11.26 -22.01 9.20
N ALA A 176 10.90 -21.89 7.92
CA ALA A 176 11.30 -20.76 7.10
C ALA A 176 10.74 -19.41 7.62
N GLY A 177 9.50 -19.37 8.11
CA GLY A 177 8.90 -18.18 8.70
C GLY A 177 9.66 -17.68 9.93
N ARG A 178 10.06 -18.58 10.83
CA ARG A 178 10.89 -18.24 12.01
C ARG A 178 12.28 -17.73 11.60
N LEU A 179 12.92 -18.36 10.60
CA LEU A 179 14.21 -17.90 10.08
C LEU A 179 14.10 -16.52 9.38
N LEU A 180 13.01 -16.26 8.68
CA LEU A 180 12.74 -14.94 8.10
C LEU A 180 12.57 -13.88 9.19
N LEU A 181 11.77 -14.14 10.23
CA LEU A 181 11.60 -13.21 11.35
C LEU A 181 12.93 -12.90 12.03
N ARG A 182 13.76 -13.93 12.29
CA ARG A 182 15.11 -13.76 12.84
C ARG A 182 15.97 -12.88 11.92
N ALA A 183 15.96 -13.13 10.63
CA ALA A 183 16.73 -12.34 9.65
C ALA A 183 16.28 -10.87 9.62
N MET A 184 14.97 -10.60 9.62
CA MET A 184 14.43 -9.25 9.63
C MET A 184 14.79 -8.48 10.92
N ALA A 185 14.71 -9.15 12.07
CA ALA A 185 15.07 -8.55 13.36
C ALA A 185 16.56 -8.18 13.47
N GLU A 186 17.44 -8.98 12.82
CA GLU A 186 18.88 -8.72 12.83
C GLU A 186 19.29 -7.64 11.79
N THR A 187 18.75 -7.70 10.56
CA THR A 187 19.17 -6.79 9.48
C THR A 187 18.59 -5.41 9.63
N LYS A 188 17.35 -5.30 10.14
CA LYS A 188 16.60 -4.04 10.27
C LYS A 188 16.56 -3.22 8.96
N ASP A 189 16.39 -3.93 7.85
CA ASP A 189 16.28 -3.35 6.52
C ASP A 189 14.81 -2.98 6.21
N ALA A 190 14.56 -2.10 5.23
CA ALA A 190 13.21 -1.69 4.88
C ALA A 190 12.50 -2.72 3.98
N VAL A 191 13.23 -3.40 3.11
CA VAL A 191 12.70 -4.37 2.14
C VAL A 191 13.08 -5.81 2.53
N PRO A 192 12.17 -6.78 2.32
CA PRO A 192 10.77 -6.59 1.98
C PRO A 192 9.96 -6.03 3.16
N ASN A 193 8.92 -5.24 2.87
CA ASN A 193 7.86 -5.03 3.85
C ASN A 193 7.19 -6.39 4.11
N LEU A 194 6.85 -6.71 5.35
CA LEU A 194 6.39 -8.06 5.73
C LEU A 194 5.05 -7.98 6.47
N THR A 195 4.13 -8.90 6.15
CA THR A 195 2.88 -9.06 6.90
C THR A 195 2.69 -10.51 7.33
N LEU A 196 2.39 -10.71 8.61
CA LEU A 196 1.85 -11.96 9.14
C LEU A 196 0.34 -12.00 8.88
N LYS A 197 -0.14 -13.01 8.17
CA LYS A 197 -1.56 -13.33 8.04
C LYS A 197 -2.01 -14.00 9.35
N TYR A 198 -2.47 -13.19 10.31
CA TYR A 198 -2.83 -13.69 11.63
C TYR A 198 -4.25 -14.25 11.68
N ASP A 199 -4.40 -15.44 12.24
CA ASP A 199 -5.67 -16.07 12.56
C ASP A 199 -5.61 -16.66 13.97
N GLU A 200 -6.59 -16.35 14.81
CA GLU A 200 -6.61 -16.77 16.23
C GLU A 200 -6.62 -18.29 16.43
N GLU A 201 -7.15 -19.06 15.46
CA GLU A 201 -7.21 -20.53 15.52
C GLU A 201 -6.03 -21.23 14.82
N LEU A 202 -5.40 -20.55 13.85
CA LEU A 202 -4.38 -21.15 13.00
C LEU A 202 -2.96 -20.73 13.38
N THR A 203 -2.81 -19.54 13.98
CA THR A 203 -1.48 -18.98 14.32
C THR A 203 -1.13 -19.33 15.76
N GLU A 204 -0.05 -20.07 15.95
CA GLU A 204 0.48 -20.42 17.25
C GLU A 204 0.93 -19.15 18.00
N ASP A 205 0.57 -19.02 19.28
CA ASP A 205 0.87 -17.82 20.09
C ASP A 205 2.38 -17.54 20.18
N ASP A 206 3.23 -18.57 20.27
CA ASP A 206 4.68 -18.39 20.29
C ASP A 206 5.23 -17.80 18.98
N PHE A 207 4.68 -18.20 17.84
CA PHE A 207 5.03 -17.63 16.53
C PHE A 207 4.56 -16.17 16.41
N ALA A 208 3.35 -15.86 16.88
CA ALA A 208 2.84 -14.50 16.92
C ALA A 208 3.71 -13.59 17.82
N ILE A 209 4.16 -14.10 18.98
CA ILE A 209 5.08 -13.40 19.90
C ILE A 209 6.45 -13.15 19.24
N GLU A 210 7.00 -14.13 18.52
CA GLU A 210 8.23 -13.93 17.75
C GLU A 210 8.06 -12.83 16.70
N ALA A 211 6.92 -12.82 15.98
CA ALA A 211 6.59 -11.79 15.01
C ALA A 211 6.46 -10.40 15.66
N ILE A 212 5.84 -10.30 16.84
CA ILE A 212 5.74 -9.05 17.60
C ILE A 212 7.15 -8.56 18.02
N ARG A 213 8.00 -9.43 18.53
CA ARG A 213 9.39 -9.08 18.87
C ARG A 213 10.17 -8.59 17.65
N CYS A 214 9.99 -9.24 16.51
CA CYS A 214 10.57 -8.78 15.25
C CYS A 214 10.04 -7.40 14.86
N ALA A 215 8.73 -7.15 15.00
CA ALA A 215 8.12 -5.85 14.70
C ALA A 215 8.68 -4.72 15.60
N MET A 216 8.94 -5.01 16.88
CA MET A 216 9.59 -4.04 17.78
C MET A 216 11.03 -3.73 17.35
N ALA A 217 11.75 -4.70 16.78
CA ALA A 217 13.14 -4.52 16.35
C ALA A 217 13.28 -3.82 14.98
N SER A 218 12.34 -4.07 14.05
CA SER A 218 12.51 -3.71 12.63
C SER A 218 11.27 -3.08 11.99
N ALA A 219 10.25 -2.71 12.78
CA ALA A 219 8.95 -2.18 12.34
C ALA A 219 8.17 -3.12 11.39
N LYS A 220 8.52 -4.40 11.36
CA LYS A 220 7.84 -5.47 10.60
C LYS A 220 8.01 -6.84 11.27
N PRO A 221 7.07 -7.78 11.09
CA PRO A 221 5.90 -7.70 10.23
C PRO A 221 4.80 -6.77 10.77
N SER A 222 3.90 -6.39 9.88
CA SER A 222 2.55 -5.99 10.26
C SER A 222 1.67 -7.23 10.40
N PHE A 223 0.44 -7.03 10.88
CA PHE A 223 -0.50 -8.10 11.14
C PHE A 223 -1.81 -7.82 10.40
N CYS A 224 -2.29 -8.75 9.58
CA CYS A 224 -3.60 -8.65 8.97
C CYS A 224 -4.56 -9.70 9.54
N ASN A 225 -5.83 -9.32 9.63
CA ASN A 225 -6.91 -10.21 10.04
C ASN A 225 -7.20 -11.21 8.91
N HIS A 226 -6.63 -12.40 9.01
CA HIS A 226 -6.74 -13.45 7.99
C HIS A 226 -8.20 -13.79 7.65
N ARG A 227 -9.09 -13.82 8.64
CA ARG A 227 -10.51 -14.15 8.45
C ARG A 227 -11.23 -13.13 7.58
N MET A 228 -10.97 -11.83 7.77
CA MET A 228 -11.60 -10.79 6.97
C MET A 228 -11.16 -10.86 5.52
N TYR A 229 -9.85 -10.91 5.26
CA TYR A 229 -9.34 -11.00 3.89
C TYR A 229 -9.72 -12.33 3.21
N SER A 230 -9.68 -13.46 3.93
CA SER A 230 -10.12 -14.74 3.40
C SER A 230 -11.60 -14.73 3.00
N LYS A 231 -12.45 -14.06 3.78
CA LYS A 231 -13.87 -13.88 3.44
C LYS A 231 -14.03 -13.07 2.15
N ASP A 232 -13.33 -11.95 2.03
CA ASP A 232 -13.49 -11.02 0.90
C ASP A 232 -12.96 -11.60 -0.42
N PHE A 233 -11.92 -12.44 -0.37
CA PHE A 233 -11.27 -13.03 -1.54
C PHE A 233 -11.44 -14.56 -1.64
N SER A 234 -12.39 -15.16 -0.92
CA SER A 234 -12.62 -16.61 -0.91
C SER A 234 -11.33 -17.42 -0.64
N GLY A 235 -10.49 -16.94 0.27
CA GLY A 235 -9.20 -17.53 0.65
C GLY A 235 -8.04 -17.21 -0.29
N ASN A 236 -8.30 -16.67 -1.48
CA ASN A 236 -7.27 -16.43 -2.51
C ASN A 236 -6.78 -14.99 -2.51
N TYR A 237 -6.02 -14.59 -1.50
CA TYR A 237 -5.53 -13.22 -1.35
C TYR A 237 -4.07 -13.13 -0.95
N VAL A 238 -3.51 -11.96 -1.24
CA VAL A 238 -2.21 -11.51 -0.70
C VAL A 238 -2.35 -10.13 -0.08
N ILE A 239 -1.42 -9.79 0.80
CA ILE A 239 -1.18 -8.41 1.22
C ILE A 239 0.04 -7.92 0.47
N ALA A 240 -0.13 -6.84 -0.28
CA ALA A 240 0.91 -6.28 -1.14
C ALA A 240 1.10 -4.78 -0.89
N SER A 241 2.22 -4.24 -1.32
CA SER A 241 2.57 -2.81 -1.22
C SER A 241 2.58 -2.31 0.24
N CYS A 242 1.45 -1.98 0.82
CA CYS A 242 1.33 -1.56 2.22
C CYS A 242 0.41 -2.50 3.02
N TYR A 243 -0.90 -2.42 2.81
CA TYR A 243 -1.93 -3.30 3.38
C TYR A 243 -2.98 -3.71 2.34
N ASN A 244 -2.60 -3.66 1.06
CA ASN A 244 -3.50 -3.88 -0.05
C ASN A 244 -3.86 -5.36 -0.15
N GLY A 245 -5.12 -5.70 0.11
CA GLY A 245 -5.68 -7.00 -0.23
C GLY A 245 -5.92 -7.08 -1.72
N LEU A 246 -5.28 -8.03 -2.38
CA LEU A 246 -5.39 -8.29 -3.83
C LEU A 246 -5.49 -9.78 -4.08
N ALA A 247 -6.13 -10.14 -5.20
CA ALA A 247 -6.26 -11.55 -5.59
C ALA A 247 -4.91 -12.12 -6.05
N TYR A 248 -4.60 -13.33 -5.59
CA TYR A 248 -3.39 -14.07 -5.98
C TYR A 248 -3.48 -14.53 -7.43
N GLY A 249 -2.42 -14.36 -8.19
CA GLY A 249 -2.43 -14.59 -9.62
C GLY A 249 -3.18 -13.52 -10.43
N GLY A 250 -3.35 -12.32 -9.85
CA GLY A 250 -4.06 -11.19 -10.44
C GLY A 250 -3.38 -9.85 -10.16
N GLY A 251 -4.14 -8.87 -9.71
CA GLY A 251 -3.61 -7.55 -9.38
C GLY A 251 -4.66 -6.44 -9.33
N ALA A 252 -4.20 -5.21 -9.51
CA ALA A 252 -5.08 -4.05 -9.67
C ALA A 252 -4.66 -3.22 -10.88
N TYR A 253 -5.63 -2.89 -11.74
CA TYR A 253 -5.40 -2.07 -12.93
C TYR A 253 -4.92 -0.67 -12.57
N THR A 254 -5.59 -0.04 -11.61
CA THR A 254 -5.34 1.35 -11.20
C THR A 254 -5.74 1.56 -9.75
N LEU A 255 -5.22 2.62 -9.14
CA LEU A 255 -5.65 3.14 -7.86
C LEU A 255 -5.78 4.66 -7.97
N VAL A 256 -7.00 5.14 -7.92
CA VAL A 256 -7.31 6.57 -7.88
C VAL A 256 -8.02 6.86 -6.56
N ARG A 257 -7.70 7.99 -5.92
CA ARG A 257 -8.27 8.31 -4.61
C ARG A 257 -8.98 9.65 -4.58
N LEU A 258 -10.01 9.73 -3.76
CA LEU A 258 -10.68 10.96 -3.35
C LEU A 258 -9.89 11.64 -2.23
N ILE A 259 -9.86 12.96 -2.25
CA ILE A 259 -9.36 13.80 -1.14
C ILE A 259 -10.59 14.43 -0.48
N LEU A 260 -11.16 13.72 0.50
CA LEU A 260 -12.46 14.05 1.10
C LEU A 260 -12.47 15.42 1.78
N SER A 261 -11.37 15.79 2.43
CA SER A 261 -11.21 17.11 3.05
C SER A 261 -11.39 18.27 2.07
N ASN A 262 -10.83 18.15 0.86
CA ASN A 262 -10.96 19.19 -0.15
C ASN A 262 -12.35 19.22 -0.78
N ILE A 263 -13.01 18.06 -0.92
CA ILE A 263 -14.42 17.99 -1.34
C ILE A 263 -15.30 18.66 -0.29
N ALA A 264 -15.07 18.43 1.02
CA ALA A 264 -15.80 19.07 2.11
C ALA A 264 -15.60 20.60 2.15
N LYS A 265 -14.40 21.09 1.83
CA LYS A 265 -14.14 22.55 1.71
C LYS A 265 -14.96 23.19 0.60
N ARG A 266 -15.15 22.51 -0.54
CA ARG A 266 -15.93 22.98 -1.70
C ARG A 266 -17.42 23.08 -1.40
N ALA A 267 -17.97 22.13 -0.63
CA ALA A 267 -19.37 22.07 -0.30
C ALA A 267 -19.80 23.23 0.60
N LYS A 268 -21.05 23.70 0.48
CA LYS A 268 -21.60 24.75 1.33
C LYS A 268 -21.90 24.26 2.75
N ASP A 269 -22.47 23.06 2.83
CA ASP A 269 -22.89 22.38 4.04
C ASP A 269 -22.89 20.86 3.83
N ARG A 270 -23.27 20.08 4.85
CA ARG A 270 -23.34 18.60 4.80
C ARG A 270 -24.25 18.10 3.67
N LYS A 271 -25.39 18.75 3.45
CA LYS A 271 -26.31 18.33 2.40
C LYS A 271 -25.74 18.55 1.01
N ASP A 272 -25.15 19.71 0.73
CA ASP A 272 -24.47 20.01 -0.52
C ASP A 272 -23.28 19.05 -0.75
N PHE A 273 -22.57 18.69 0.33
CA PHE A 273 -21.49 17.69 0.27
C PHE A 273 -22.02 16.32 -0.16
N LEU A 274 -23.02 15.76 0.53
CA LEU A 274 -23.50 14.39 0.30
C LEU A 274 -24.31 14.24 -0.98
N GLU A 275 -25.12 15.26 -1.34
CA GLU A 275 -26.06 15.16 -2.46
C GLU A 275 -25.48 15.69 -3.79
N LYS A 276 -24.41 16.50 -3.76
CA LYS A 276 -23.89 17.17 -4.95
C LYS A 276 -22.38 17.02 -5.15
N GLU A 277 -21.55 17.58 -4.25
CA GLU A 277 -20.11 17.66 -4.49
C GLU A 277 -19.44 16.27 -4.48
N LEU A 278 -19.74 15.43 -3.48
CA LEU A 278 -19.18 14.09 -3.39
C LEU A 278 -19.62 13.20 -4.56
N PRO A 279 -20.91 13.08 -4.93
CA PRO A 279 -21.34 12.32 -6.10
C PRO A 279 -20.70 12.79 -7.42
N TYR A 280 -20.58 14.11 -7.61
CA TYR A 280 -19.93 14.67 -8.81
C TYR A 280 -18.47 14.28 -8.92
N ILE A 281 -17.70 14.39 -7.84
CA ILE A 281 -16.28 14.02 -7.84
C ILE A 281 -16.11 12.49 -7.99
N MET A 282 -16.98 11.69 -7.38
CA MET A 282 -16.98 10.24 -7.55
C MET A 282 -17.25 9.83 -9.01
N ASP A 283 -18.20 10.47 -9.70
CA ASP A 283 -18.48 10.21 -11.12
C ASP A 283 -17.24 10.49 -12.00
N LEU A 284 -16.57 11.62 -11.80
CA LEU A 284 -15.32 11.93 -12.50
C LEU A 284 -14.23 10.89 -12.24
N CYS A 285 -14.12 10.46 -10.99
CA CYS A 285 -13.12 9.48 -10.56
C CYS A 285 -13.34 8.12 -11.24
N VAL A 286 -14.56 7.56 -11.19
CA VAL A 286 -14.83 6.23 -11.77
C VAL A 286 -14.73 6.25 -13.29
N ARG A 287 -15.17 7.31 -13.98
CA ARG A 287 -15.02 7.46 -15.43
C ARG A 287 -13.54 7.54 -15.85
N TYR A 288 -12.72 8.20 -15.06
CA TYR A 288 -11.27 8.21 -15.28
C TYR A 288 -10.66 6.82 -15.09
N MET A 289 -11.06 6.11 -14.04
CA MET A 289 -10.62 4.75 -13.80
C MET A 289 -11.05 3.79 -14.91
N ASP A 290 -12.30 3.89 -15.38
CA ASP A 290 -12.81 3.08 -16.48
C ASP A 290 -11.99 3.27 -17.77
N GLU A 291 -11.66 4.50 -18.12
CA GLU A 291 -10.86 4.79 -19.30
C GLU A 291 -9.44 4.24 -19.19
N ARG A 292 -8.83 4.31 -18.01
CA ARG A 292 -7.51 3.69 -17.77
C ARG A 292 -7.56 2.17 -17.89
N ILE A 293 -8.58 1.54 -17.33
CA ILE A 293 -8.78 0.09 -17.41
C ILE A 293 -9.01 -0.33 -18.85
N ARG A 294 -9.88 0.36 -19.56
CA ARG A 294 -10.16 0.13 -20.98
C ARG A 294 -8.86 0.17 -21.81
N PHE A 295 -8.06 1.22 -21.64
CA PHE A 295 -6.78 1.36 -22.34
C PHE A 295 -5.83 0.20 -22.05
N ILE A 296 -5.67 -0.19 -20.76
CA ILE A 296 -4.80 -1.31 -20.38
C ILE A 296 -5.26 -2.61 -21.02
N VAL A 297 -6.57 -2.87 -21.04
CA VAL A 297 -7.12 -4.16 -21.49
C VAL A 297 -7.26 -4.23 -23.01
N GLU A 298 -7.67 -3.14 -23.66
CA GLU A 298 -8.04 -3.16 -25.07
C GLU A 298 -6.93 -2.65 -26.01
N GLU A 299 -6.07 -1.75 -25.54
CA GLU A 299 -5.13 -1.04 -26.42
C GLU A 299 -3.65 -1.28 -26.08
N SER A 300 -3.29 -1.46 -24.79
CA SER A 300 -1.88 -1.56 -24.39
C SER A 300 -1.21 -2.88 -24.83
N GLY A 301 -1.98 -3.91 -25.10
CA GLY A 301 -1.47 -5.25 -25.39
C GLY A 301 -0.77 -5.92 -24.19
N PHE A 302 -1.02 -5.43 -22.96
CA PHE A 302 -0.31 -5.93 -21.78
C PHE A 302 -0.51 -7.43 -21.56
N PHE A 303 -1.76 -7.90 -21.57
CA PHE A 303 -2.07 -9.32 -21.32
C PHE A 303 -1.67 -10.23 -22.48
N GLU A 304 -1.66 -9.73 -23.70
CA GLU A 304 -1.27 -10.45 -24.92
C GLU A 304 0.24 -10.60 -25.05
N ASN A 305 1.02 -9.66 -24.52
CA ASN A 305 2.48 -9.61 -24.74
C ASN A 305 3.32 -9.94 -23.51
N ASN A 306 2.79 -9.77 -22.30
CA ASN A 306 3.53 -10.04 -21.08
C ASN A 306 3.65 -11.55 -20.82
N PHE A 307 4.87 -12.03 -20.55
CA PHE A 307 5.14 -13.45 -20.29
C PHE A 307 4.41 -13.97 -19.04
N LEU A 308 4.19 -13.12 -18.03
CA LEU A 308 3.46 -13.51 -16.82
C LEU A 308 2.03 -13.97 -17.15
N ALA A 309 1.37 -13.30 -18.11
CA ALA A 309 0.06 -13.70 -18.60
C ALA A 309 0.13 -14.93 -19.51
N LYS A 310 1.12 -14.96 -20.44
CA LYS A 310 1.30 -16.07 -21.38
C LYS A 310 1.61 -17.41 -20.69
N GLU A 311 2.36 -17.39 -19.62
CA GLU A 311 2.71 -18.58 -18.83
C GLU A 311 1.70 -18.84 -17.70
N GLY A 312 0.66 -18.00 -17.57
CA GLY A 312 -0.42 -18.17 -16.60
C GLY A 312 0.01 -17.91 -15.15
N PHE A 313 1.01 -17.05 -14.94
CA PHE A 313 1.36 -16.56 -13.61
C PHE A 313 0.42 -15.45 -13.15
N ILE A 314 -0.24 -14.77 -14.11
CA ILE A 314 -1.34 -13.84 -13.85
C ILE A 314 -2.51 -14.13 -14.80
N HIS A 315 -3.72 -13.86 -14.33
CA HIS A 315 -4.97 -14.05 -15.06
C HIS A 315 -5.77 -12.76 -15.05
N ARG A 316 -6.26 -12.32 -16.22
CA ARG A 316 -7.00 -11.06 -16.35
C ARG A 316 -8.27 -11.02 -15.49
N ASP A 317 -8.99 -12.13 -15.40
CA ASP A 317 -10.20 -12.30 -14.58
C ASP A 317 -9.98 -12.19 -13.06
N ARG A 318 -8.70 -12.15 -12.62
CA ARG A 318 -8.30 -11.93 -11.22
C ARG A 318 -7.83 -10.50 -10.94
N PHE A 319 -8.02 -9.59 -11.89
CA PHE A 319 -7.73 -8.17 -11.69
C PHE A 319 -8.97 -7.41 -11.23
N SER A 320 -8.75 -6.42 -10.37
CA SER A 320 -9.74 -5.43 -9.96
C SER A 320 -9.16 -4.02 -10.10
N ALA A 321 -9.88 -3.01 -9.63
CA ALA A 321 -9.34 -1.67 -9.45
C ALA A 321 -9.60 -1.21 -8.02
N MET A 322 -8.79 -0.27 -7.55
CA MET A 322 -8.85 0.22 -6.19
C MET A 322 -9.39 1.65 -6.18
N PHE A 323 -10.55 1.83 -5.56
CA PHE A 323 -11.17 3.13 -5.36
C PHE A 323 -10.74 3.67 -3.99
N GLY A 324 -9.79 4.58 -4.01
CA GLY A 324 -9.10 5.08 -2.83
C GLY A 324 -9.76 6.27 -2.18
N LEU A 325 -9.45 6.53 -0.91
CA LEU A 325 -9.79 7.77 -0.22
C LEU A 325 -8.77 8.14 0.86
N VAL A 326 -8.70 9.44 1.15
CA VAL A 326 -7.97 10.04 2.28
C VAL A 326 -8.79 11.18 2.88
N GLY A 327 -8.48 11.55 4.11
CA GLY A 327 -9.01 12.75 4.73
C GLY A 327 -10.47 12.66 5.19
N LEU A 328 -10.92 11.47 5.60
CA LEU A 328 -12.27 11.32 6.16
C LEU A 328 -12.44 12.14 7.45
N ALA A 329 -11.47 12.05 8.35
CA ALA A 329 -11.50 12.77 9.63
C ALA A 329 -11.61 14.29 9.42
N GLU A 330 -10.78 14.83 8.54
CA GLU A 330 -10.81 16.27 8.21
C GLU A 330 -12.12 16.66 7.54
N ALA A 331 -12.66 15.82 6.64
CA ALA A 331 -13.95 16.10 6.00
C ALA A 331 -15.09 16.16 7.03
N VAL A 332 -15.14 15.21 7.95
CA VAL A 332 -16.11 15.20 9.06
C VAL A 332 -15.98 16.45 9.91
N ASN A 333 -14.75 16.80 10.34
CA ASN A 333 -14.51 17.97 11.17
C ASN A 333 -14.95 19.26 10.45
N ILE A 334 -14.59 19.45 9.18
CA ILE A 334 -15.00 20.62 8.36
C ILE A 334 -16.52 20.72 8.24
N LEU A 335 -17.21 19.61 8.04
CA LEU A 335 -18.68 19.64 7.89
C LEU A 335 -19.38 19.97 9.22
N LEU A 336 -18.88 19.46 10.34
CA LEU A 336 -19.40 19.78 11.68
C LEU A 336 -19.11 21.24 12.07
N GLU A 337 -17.93 21.78 11.74
CA GLU A 337 -17.60 23.19 11.92
C GLU A 337 -18.57 24.09 11.13
N LYS A 338 -18.96 23.72 9.89
CA LYS A 338 -19.96 24.43 9.10
C LYS A 338 -21.37 24.40 9.72
N GLU A 339 -21.65 23.40 10.57
CA GLU A 339 -22.87 23.31 11.37
C GLU A 339 -22.79 24.07 12.73
N GLY A 340 -21.63 24.69 13.05
CA GLY A 340 -21.37 25.34 14.33
C GLY A 340 -21.14 24.37 15.49
N LYS A 341 -20.59 23.18 15.20
CA LYS A 341 -20.32 22.10 16.17
C LYS A 341 -18.83 21.87 16.32
N ASP A 342 -18.06 22.91 16.60
CA ASP A 342 -16.59 22.88 16.65
C ASP A 342 -16.02 21.90 17.69
N ASP A 343 -16.79 21.63 18.77
CA ASP A 343 -16.41 20.67 19.82
C ASP A 343 -16.60 19.19 19.41
N CYS A 344 -17.33 18.93 18.31
CA CYS A 344 -17.56 17.58 17.81
C CYS A 344 -16.44 17.18 16.85
N ARG A 345 -15.46 16.39 17.34
CA ARG A 345 -14.29 15.99 16.56
C ARG A 345 -14.28 14.50 16.25
N PHE A 346 -13.81 14.15 15.04
CA PHE A 346 -13.60 12.76 14.64
C PHE A 346 -12.61 12.06 15.59
N GLY A 347 -12.99 10.89 16.07
CA GLY A 347 -12.21 10.15 17.07
C GLY A 347 -12.63 10.41 18.52
N HIS A 348 -13.42 11.47 18.80
CA HIS A 348 -13.80 11.89 20.16
C HIS A 348 -15.30 12.03 20.37
N SER A 349 -16.08 12.17 19.31
CA SER A 349 -17.52 12.37 19.37
C SER A 349 -18.26 11.27 18.61
N LYS A 350 -19.33 10.78 19.23
CA LYS A 350 -20.24 9.83 18.60
C LYS A 350 -20.87 10.41 17.32
N GLU A 351 -21.27 11.67 17.35
CA GLU A 351 -21.85 12.38 16.21
C GLU A 351 -20.86 12.47 15.03
N ALA A 352 -19.59 12.72 15.31
CA ALA A 352 -18.55 12.75 14.30
C ALA A 352 -18.31 11.34 13.69
N THR A 353 -18.36 10.29 14.51
CA THR A 353 -18.27 8.90 14.02
C THR A 353 -19.48 8.55 13.13
N GLU A 354 -20.70 8.92 13.55
CA GLU A 354 -21.92 8.69 12.78
C GLU A 354 -21.90 9.42 11.42
N LEU A 355 -21.42 10.67 11.37
CA LEU A 355 -21.24 11.39 10.12
C LEU A 355 -20.18 10.71 9.22
N GLY A 356 -19.08 10.23 9.81
CA GLY A 356 -18.08 9.46 9.08
C GLY A 356 -18.66 8.19 8.46
N VAL A 357 -19.51 7.47 9.19
CA VAL A 357 -20.22 6.28 8.69
C VAL A 357 -21.17 6.66 7.54
N GLU A 358 -21.95 7.73 7.68
CA GLU A 358 -22.84 8.23 6.61
C GLU A 358 -22.07 8.55 5.31
N ILE A 359 -20.91 9.20 5.42
CA ILE A 359 -20.04 9.47 4.27
C ILE A 359 -19.57 8.15 3.63
N MET A 360 -19.14 7.19 4.44
CA MET A 360 -18.70 5.90 3.94
C MET A 360 -19.83 5.08 3.31
N ASP A 361 -21.03 5.12 3.87
CA ASP A 361 -22.22 4.49 3.30
C ASP A 361 -22.54 5.08 1.92
N CYS A 362 -22.48 6.41 1.77
CA CYS A 362 -22.66 7.09 0.49
C CYS A 362 -21.62 6.63 -0.55
N ILE A 363 -20.34 6.57 -0.17
CA ILE A 363 -19.26 6.13 -1.06
C ILE A 363 -19.44 4.64 -1.43
N SER A 364 -19.77 3.79 -0.46
CA SER A 364 -19.99 2.36 -0.68
C SER A 364 -21.16 2.11 -1.62
N ALA A 365 -22.29 2.77 -1.38
CA ALA A 365 -23.48 2.63 -2.23
C ALA A 365 -23.23 3.11 -3.67
N PHE A 366 -22.47 4.19 -3.85
CA PHE A 366 -22.07 4.67 -5.16
C PHE A 366 -21.19 3.64 -5.88
N ASN A 367 -20.17 3.10 -5.17
CA ASN A 367 -19.25 2.11 -5.73
C ASN A 367 -19.97 0.79 -6.08
N GLU A 368 -20.94 0.36 -5.28
CA GLU A 368 -21.75 -0.83 -5.55
C GLU A 368 -22.69 -0.65 -6.77
N ALA A 369 -23.15 0.57 -7.02
CA ALA A 369 -23.96 0.89 -8.20
C ALA A 369 -23.12 0.92 -9.49
N HIS A 370 -21.82 1.22 -9.40
CA HIS A 370 -20.91 1.24 -10.54
C HIS A 370 -20.41 -0.15 -10.90
N LYS A 371 -20.32 -0.44 -12.21
CA LYS A 371 -19.82 -1.70 -12.75
C LYS A 371 -18.79 -1.49 -13.85
N ASN A 372 -17.65 -2.16 -13.71
CA ASN A 372 -16.65 -2.26 -14.75
C ASN A 372 -16.52 -3.74 -15.19
N PRO A 373 -16.67 -4.06 -16.50
CA PRO A 373 -16.69 -5.43 -16.99
C PRO A 373 -15.36 -6.18 -16.83
N TYR A 374 -14.26 -5.46 -16.60
CA TYR A 374 -12.92 -6.05 -16.45
C TYR A 374 -12.55 -6.37 -14.99
N CYS A 375 -13.38 -5.99 -14.02
CA CYS A 375 -13.16 -6.28 -12.60
C CYS A 375 -13.92 -7.54 -12.16
N GLU A 376 -13.71 -8.66 -12.88
CA GLU A 376 -14.47 -9.92 -12.69
C GLU A 376 -14.30 -10.49 -11.28
N VAL A 377 -13.09 -10.49 -10.71
CA VAL A 377 -12.80 -11.03 -9.37
C VAL A 377 -13.60 -10.36 -8.25
N SER A 378 -14.06 -9.14 -8.46
CA SER A 378 -14.89 -8.36 -7.53
C SER A 378 -16.32 -8.14 -8.04
N ASN A 379 -16.83 -9.04 -8.87
CA ASN A 379 -18.18 -8.98 -9.45
C ASN A 379 -18.48 -7.64 -10.18
N GLY A 380 -17.47 -7.07 -10.82
CA GLY A 380 -17.54 -5.80 -11.56
C GLY A 380 -17.35 -4.56 -10.71
N HIS A 381 -17.23 -4.67 -9.38
CA HIS A 381 -17.02 -3.48 -8.52
C HIS A 381 -15.54 -3.13 -8.37
N PHE A 382 -15.26 -1.87 -8.13
CA PHE A 382 -13.97 -1.48 -7.59
C PHE A 382 -13.88 -1.85 -6.11
N LEU A 383 -12.67 -2.10 -5.62
CA LEU A 383 -12.42 -2.40 -4.22
C LEU A 383 -12.09 -1.10 -3.48
N LEU A 384 -12.88 -0.74 -2.47
CA LEU A 384 -12.57 0.42 -1.64
C LEU A 384 -11.23 0.22 -0.93
N HIS A 385 -10.43 1.29 -0.89
CA HIS A 385 -9.09 1.30 -0.32
C HIS A 385 -8.84 2.56 0.53
N ALA A 386 -8.46 2.38 1.78
CA ALA A 386 -8.01 3.47 2.63
C ALA A 386 -6.55 3.80 2.32
N GLN A 387 -6.34 4.84 1.51
CA GLN A 387 -5.02 5.14 0.96
C GLN A 387 -4.03 5.66 2.00
N VAL A 388 -2.76 5.37 1.81
CA VAL A 388 -1.65 5.91 2.60
C VAL A 388 -1.38 7.38 2.27
N GLY A 389 -0.81 8.12 3.24
CA GLY A 389 -0.36 9.49 3.03
C GLY A 389 0.84 9.58 2.09
N ILE A 390 0.87 10.62 1.27
CA ILE A 390 1.98 10.96 0.39
C ILE A 390 2.47 12.39 0.69
N SER A 391 3.58 12.80 0.08
CA SER A 391 4.21 14.10 0.34
C SER A 391 3.33 15.32 0.04
N THR A 392 2.29 15.19 -0.78
CA THR A 392 1.35 16.27 -1.09
C THR A 392 0.17 16.35 -0.12
N ASP A 393 0.01 15.41 0.81
CA ASP A 393 -1.07 15.38 1.80
C ASP A 393 -0.72 16.23 3.02
N VAL A 394 -0.80 17.55 2.87
CA VAL A 394 -0.55 18.48 3.97
C VAL A 394 -1.74 18.47 4.93
N GLU A 395 -1.51 18.05 6.17
CA GLU A 395 -2.55 17.96 7.22
C GLU A 395 -3.78 17.12 6.81
N ILE A 396 -3.55 16.06 6.05
CA ILE A 396 -4.60 15.12 5.61
C ILE A 396 -4.28 13.73 6.15
N SER A 397 -5.20 13.16 6.91
CA SER A 397 -5.04 11.83 7.50
C SER A 397 -5.22 10.72 6.46
N PRO A 398 -4.39 9.65 6.51
CA PRO A 398 -4.56 8.51 5.64
C PRO A 398 -5.90 7.79 5.86
N GLY A 399 -6.66 7.58 4.79
CA GLY A 399 -7.91 6.82 4.82
C GLY A 399 -8.91 7.34 5.85
N THR A 400 -9.24 6.47 6.82
CA THR A 400 -10.21 6.73 7.90
C THR A 400 -9.54 6.89 9.27
N ARG A 401 -8.24 7.16 9.31
CA ARG A 401 -7.50 7.33 10.57
C ARG A 401 -7.87 8.62 11.28
N ILE A 402 -7.75 8.58 12.59
CA ILE A 402 -7.80 9.79 13.42
C ILE A 402 -6.56 10.64 13.13
N PRO A 403 -6.65 11.97 13.06
CA PRO A 403 -5.52 12.84 12.82
C PRO A 403 -4.39 12.63 13.84
N ILE A 404 -3.15 12.68 13.35
CA ILE A 404 -1.97 12.51 14.19
C ILE A 404 -1.90 13.61 15.23
N GLY A 405 -1.73 13.22 16.51
CA GLY A 405 -1.76 14.13 17.67
C GLY A 405 -3.15 14.35 18.26
N GLU A 406 -4.20 13.95 17.56
CA GLU A 406 -5.59 14.00 18.04
C GLU A 406 -6.12 12.62 18.48
N GLU A 407 -5.25 11.61 18.57
CA GLU A 407 -5.69 10.26 18.96
C GLU A 407 -6.21 10.24 20.41
N PRO A 408 -7.29 9.46 20.71
CA PRO A 408 -7.78 9.28 22.07
C PRO A 408 -6.69 8.85 23.06
N GLU A 409 -6.83 9.20 24.34
CA GLU A 409 -5.87 8.79 25.38
C GLU A 409 -5.82 7.27 25.51
N ASN A 410 -6.98 6.62 25.45
CA ASN A 410 -7.11 5.18 25.56
C ASN A 410 -7.03 4.52 24.17
N LEU A 411 -6.16 3.54 24.01
CA LEU A 411 -6.03 2.76 22.78
C LEU A 411 -7.33 2.01 22.41
N ALA A 412 -8.09 1.55 23.41
CA ALA A 412 -9.35 0.85 23.17
C ALA A 412 -10.41 1.78 22.54
N ASP A 413 -10.44 3.05 22.94
CA ASP A 413 -11.35 4.04 22.35
C ASP A 413 -10.98 4.35 20.90
N GLN A 414 -9.67 4.43 20.60
CA GLN A 414 -9.20 4.56 19.21
C GLN A 414 -9.62 3.35 18.36
N MET A 415 -9.44 2.13 18.88
CA MET A 415 -9.82 0.90 18.18
C MET A 415 -11.34 0.79 17.99
N GLU A 416 -12.14 1.28 18.95
CA GLU A 416 -13.59 1.34 18.83
C GLU A 416 -14.00 2.21 17.64
N VAL A 417 -13.46 3.42 17.54
CA VAL A 417 -13.73 4.31 16.40
C VAL A 417 -13.34 3.65 15.08
N LEU A 418 -12.14 3.06 14.99
CA LEU A 418 -11.65 2.41 13.76
C LEU A 418 -12.51 1.21 13.35
N SER A 419 -13.10 0.50 14.32
CA SER A 419 -13.93 -0.69 14.06
C SER A 419 -15.16 -0.38 13.22
N HIS A 420 -15.68 0.85 13.28
CA HIS A 420 -16.80 1.30 12.45
C HIS A 420 -16.45 1.41 10.96
N PHE A 421 -15.17 1.47 10.59
CA PHE A 421 -14.75 1.77 9.22
C PHE A 421 -14.07 0.61 8.49
N HIS A 422 -13.37 -0.30 9.17
CA HIS A 422 -12.50 -1.27 8.52
C HIS A 422 -13.23 -2.28 7.61
N HIS A 423 -14.52 -2.50 7.82
CA HIS A 423 -15.31 -3.41 6.99
C HIS A 423 -15.59 -2.89 5.57
N TYR A 424 -15.56 -1.56 5.36
CA TYR A 424 -15.78 -0.96 4.04
C TYR A 424 -14.64 -1.24 3.04
N PHE A 425 -13.47 -1.69 3.49
CA PHE A 425 -12.25 -1.70 2.69
C PHE A 425 -11.73 -3.11 2.38
N PRO A 426 -12.35 -3.86 1.44
CA PRO A 426 -11.83 -5.17 1.05
C PRO A 426 -10.37 -5.11 0.59
N SER A 427 -9.99 -4.06 -0.18
CA SER A 427 -8.62 -3.86 -0.63
C SER A 427 -7.68 -3.26 0.44
N GLY A 428 -8.17 -3.02 1.64
CA GLY A 428 -7.31 -2.74 2.79
C GLY A 428 -7.46 -1.36 3.40
N THR A 429 -7.35 -1.39 4.69
CA THR A 429 -7.15 -0.26 5.60
C THR A 429 -6.36 -0.74 6.79
N GLY A 430 -5.74 0.14 7.54
CA GLY A 430 -5.03 -0.25 8.74
C GLY A 430 -4.57 0.93 9.58
N ASP A 431 -4.15 0.65 10.81
CA ASP A 431 -3.60 1.65 11.70
C ASP A 431 -2.23 1.26 12.26
N LEU A 432 -1.50 2.24 12.76
CA LEU A 432 -0.10 2.13 13.16
C LEU A 432 0.06 2.61 14.59
N PHE A 433 0.65 1.77 15.43
CA PHE A 433 0.82 2.03 16.85
C PHE A 433 2.30 2.03 17.23
N PRO A 434 2.93 3.21 17.40
CA PRO A 434 4.25 3.26 18.03
C PRO A 434 4.12 2.89 19.51
N ILE A 435 5.01 2.00 19.97
CA ILE A 435 4.99 1.42 21.31
C ILE A 435 6.26 1.82 22.05
N ASP A 436 6.14 2.11 23.34
CA ASP A 436 7.27 2.43 24.19
C ASP A 436 8.06 1.18 24.66
N ARG A 437 9.16 1.40 25.33
CA ARG A 437 10.02 0.32 25.84
C ARG A 437 9.37 -0.56 26.90
N THR A 438 8.41 -0.06 27.67
CA THR A 438 7.74 -0.82 28.72
C THR A 438 6.87 -1.92 28.10
N ILE A 439 6.11 -1.58 27.10
CA ILE A 439 5.29 -2.55 26.35
C ILE A 439 6.18 -3.48 25.51
N HIS A 440 7.29 -2.97 24.96
CA HIS A 440 8.27 -3.79 24.24
C HIS A 440 8.79 -4.99 25.05
N GLN A 441 8.86 -4.89 26.38
CA GLN A 441 9.27 -5.98 27.27
C GLN A 441 8.16 -7.02 27.53
N ASN A 442 6.91 -6.72 27.12
CA ASN A 442 5.75 -7.58 27.31
C ASN A 442 5.02 -7.83 25.98
N PRO A 443 5.58 -8.64 25.08
CA PRO A 443 4.97 -8.91 23.77
C PRO A 443 3.64 -9.67 23.88
N GLU A 444 3.40 -10.40 24.98
CA GLU A 444 2.14 -11.06 25.28
C GLU A 444 1.00 -10.04 25.40
N TYR A 445 1.25 -8.89 26.02
CA TYR A 445 0.27 -7.79 26.10
C TYR A 445 -0.06 -7.22 24.72
N VAL A 446 0.93 -7.10 23.81
CA VAL A 446 0.69 -6.67 22.43
C VAL A 446 -0.15 -7.70 21.67
N LEU A 447 0.08 -8.99 21.93
CA LEU A 447 -0.73 -10.07 21.36
C LEU A 447 -2.19 -9.99 21.82
N ASP A 448 -2.43 -9.71 23.11
CA ASP A 448 -3.80 -9.54 23.64
C ASP A 448 -4.50 -8.33 23.01
N ILE A 449 -3.80 -7.20 22.84
CA ILE A 449 -4.32 -6.01 22.13
C ILE A 449 -4.70 -6.39 20.69
N MET A 450 -3.84 -7.11 19.99
CA MET A 450 -4.07 -7.54 18.62
C MET A 450 -5.27 -8.47 18.49
N LYS A 451 -5.37 -9.47 19.38
CA LYS A 451 -6.55 -10.37 19.44
C LYS A 451 -7.83 -9.57 19.65
N GLY A 452 -7.86 -8.68 20.64
CA GLY A 452 -9.03 -7.81 20.89
C GLY A 452 -9.42 -6.92 19.72
N ALA A 453 -8.43 -6.33 19.05
CA ALA A 453 -8.65 -5.51 17.85
C ALA A 453 -9.26 -6.33 16.70
N PHE A 454 -8.73 -7.53 16.44
CA PHE A 454 -9.25 -8.39 15.36
C PHE A 454 -10.63 -8.95 15.67
N GLN A 455 -10.96 -9.22 16.93
CA GLN A 455 -12.31 -9.57 17.38
C GLN A 455 -13.31 -8.42 17.15
N LYS A 456 -12.85 -7.16 17.17
CA LYS A 456 -13.62 -5.96 16.79
C LYS A 456 -13.63 -5.70 15.27
N ASN A 457 -13.20 -6.66 14.46
CA ASN A 457 -13.11 -6.56 13.00
C ASN A 457 -12.17 -5.44 12.50
N LEU A 458 -11.11 -5.10 13.22
CA LEU A 458 -10.02 -4.36 12.62
C LEU A 458 -9.33 -5.25 11.57
N ARG A 459 -8.94 -4.65 10.45
CA ARG A 459 -8.45 -5.41 9.29
C ARG A 459 -6.94 -5.60 9.29
N TYR A 460 -6.20 -4.58 9.73
CA TYR A 460 -4.75 -4.57 9.66
C TYR A 460 -4.16 -3.62 10.71
N LEU A 461 -3.10 -4.08 11.37
CA LEU A 461 -2.42 -3.35 12.44
C LEU A 461 -0.91 -3.45 12.25
N SER A 462 -0.21 -2.39 12.65
CA SER A 462 1.25 -2.41 12.79
C SER A 462 1.66 -1.87 14.14
N PHE A 463 2.58 -2.59 14.76
CA PHE A 463 3.26 -2.15 15.98
C PHE A 463 4.74 -1.94 15.69
N TYR A 464 5.36 -0.91 16.24
CA TYR A 464 6.79 -0.67 16.10
C TYR A 464 7.34 0.14 17.29
N SER A 465 8.62 -0.03 17.59
CA SER A 465 9.28 0.76 18.62
C SER A 465 9.61 2.17 18.11
N ASN A 466 9.23 3.18 18.88
CA ASN A 466 9.58 4.57 18.55
C ASN A 466 11.10 4.83 18.56
N ASP A 467 11.87 4.01 19.26
CA ASP A 467 13.34 4.08 19.33
C ASP A 467 14.04 3.45 18.12
N SER A 468 13.33 2.68 17.28
CA SER A 468 13.90 2.05 16.08
C SER A 468 14.32 3.09 15.04
N ASP A 469 15.43 2.82 14.31
CA ASP A 469 15.79 3.59 13.12
C ASP A 469 14.80 3.36 11.97
N VAL A 470 14.33 2.11 11.83
CA VAL A 470 13.29 1.77 10.86
C VAL A 470 11.93 2.14 11.44
N ILE A 471 11.18 2.95 10.72
CA ILE A 471 9.84 3.40 11.11
C ILE A 471 8.83 3.19 9.99
N ARG A 472 7.55 3.12 10.38
CA ARG A 472 6.44 3.12 9.43
C ARG A 472 5.93 4.54 9.21
N ILE A 473 6.00 4.98 7.98
CA ILE A 473 5.40 6.28 7.58
C ILE A 473 3.87 6.13 7.57
N THR A 474 3.37 5.26 6.73
CA THR A 474 1.96 4.87 6.68
C THR A 474 1.85 3.36 6.49
N GLY A 475 1.87 2.83 5.28
CA GLY A 475 1.93 1.39 5.01
C GLY A 475 3.31 0.91 4.57
N TYR A 476 4.31 1.78 4.48
CA TYR A 476 5.68 1.49 4.05
C TYR A 476 6.72 1.94 5.09
N LEU A 477 7.95 1.48 4.90
CA LEU A 477 9.04 1.64 5.85
C LEU A 477 10.12 2.58 5.32
N VAL A 478 10.71 3.35 6.22
CA VAL A 478 11.93 4.14 5.94
C VAL A 478 12.86 4.12 7.13
N LYS A 479 14.14 4.44 6.91
CA LYS A 479 15.13 4.64 7.98
C LYS A 479 15.23 6.14 8.30
N LYS A 480 15.09 6.50 9.57
CA LYS A 480 15.27 7.90 10.05
C LYS A 480 16.66 8.43 9.66
N SER A 481 17.68 7.60 9.81
CA SER A 481 19.07 7.93 9.42
C SER A 481 19.22 8.23 7.92
N GLU A 482 18.41 7.63 7.04
CA GLU A 482 18.44 7.94 5.61
C GLU A 482 17.65 9.20 5.28
N MET A 483 16.54 9.47 5.96
CA MET A 483 15.86 10.77 5.86
C MET A 483 16.79 11.92 6.24
N ASP A 484 17.59 11.75 7.30
CA ASP A 484 18.57 12.76 7.71
C ASP A 484 19.70 12.97 6.68
N LYS A 485 20.11 11.91 5.96
CA LYS A 485 21.05 12.04 4.84
C LYS A 485 20.44 12.87 3.70
N LEU A 486 19.18 12.62 3.34
CA LEU A 486 18.49 13.41 2.32
C LEU A 486 18.37 14.90 2.70
N LYS A 487 18.04 15.21 3.96
CA LYS A 487 18.04 16.59 4.48
C LYS A 487 19.39 17.28 4.32
N GLN A 488 20.48 16.52 4.36
CA GLN A 488 21.85 17.01 4.12
C GLN A 488 22.21 17.07 2.62
N GLY A 489 21.27 16.81 1.71
CA GLY A 489 21.51 16.78 0.26
C GLY A 489 22.33 15.59 -0.24
N LYS A 490 22.41 14.51 0.55
CA LYS A 490 23.11 13.27 0.18
C LYS A 490 22.12 12.30 -0.46
N SER A 491 22.60 11.52 -1.41
CA SER A 491 21.80 10.43 -2.00
C SER A 491 21.64 9.27 -1.02
N VAL A 492 20.52 8.57 -1.13
CA VAL A 492 20.19 7.34 -0.39
C VAL A 492 19.82 6.25 -1.39
N LEU A 493 19.92 4.99 -0.96
CA LEU A 493 19.67 3.86 -1.86
C LEU A 493 18.18 3.69 -2.17
N GLN A 494 17.33 3.76 -1.16
CA GLN A 494 15.90 3.49 -1.28
C GLN A 494 15.13 4.70 -1.84
N ASP A 495 14.35 4.51 -2.92
CA ASP A 495 13.52 5.56 -3.54
C ASP A 495 12.43 6.06 -2.58
N THR A 496 11.85 5.18 -1.79
CA THR A 496 10.81 5.49 -0.81
C THR A 496 11.23 6.44 0.31
N VAL A 497 12.52 6.64 0.54
CA VAL A 497 13.00 7.57 1.58
C VAL A 497 12.60 9.02 1.26
N ALA A 498 12.66 9.43 0.00
CA ALA A 498 12.25 10.78 -0.41
C ALA A 498 10.74 10.99 -0.21
N LEU A 499 9.92 10.01 -0.61
CA LEU A 499 8.48 10.02 -0.37
C LEU A 499 8.17 10.06 1.15
N GLY A 500 8.89 9.23 1.93
CA GLY A 500 8.72 9.15 3.37
C GLY A 500 9.10 10.42 4.11
N LEU A 501 10.16 11.10 3.68
CA LEU A 501 10.57 12.40 4.24
C LEU A 501 9.47 13.44 4.04
N GLY A 502 8.95 13.61 2.82
CA GLY A 502 7.88 14.55 2.53
C GLY A 502 6.59 14.23 3.31
N ALA A 503 6.21 12.95 3.38
CA ALA A 503 5.04 12.52 4.15
C ALA A 503 5.23 12.73 5.67
N ALA A 504 6.44 12.52 6.19
CA ALA A 504 6.74 12.75 7.62
C ALA A 504 6.67 14.22 8.00
N GLU A 505 7.13 15.11 7.14
CA GLU A 505 7.10 16.56 7.38
C GLU A 505 5.68 17.13 7.23
N ASN A 506 4.98 16.81 6.15
CA ASN A 506 3.67 17.36 5.85
C ASN A 506 2.52 16.73 6.68
N GLY A 507 2.64 15.45 7.03
CA GLY A 507 1.63 14.71 7.81
C GLY A 507 1.96 14.58 9.30
N LYS A 508 3.00 15.23 9.81
CA LYS A 508 3.46 15.15 11.22
C LYS A 508 3.64 13.71 11.72
N ILE A 509 4.02 12.80 10.83
CA ILE A 509 4.03 11.34 11.07
C ILE A 509 4.86 10.93 12.31
N LEU A 510 5.93 11.68 12.60
CA LEU A 510 6.80 11.43 13.75
C LEU A 510 6.20 11.89 15.09
N GLU A 511 5.08 12.61 15.06
CA GLU A 511 4.36 13.13 16.24
C GLU A 511 3.23 12.20 16.71
N ARG A 512 3.14 10.99 16.14
CA ARG A 512 2.16 9.99 16.61
C ARG A 512 2.28 9.73 18.10
N LYS A 513 1.14 9.60 18.76
CA LYS A 513 1.06 9.28 20.18
C LYS A 513 1.67 7.90 20.43
N VAL A 514 2.72 7.85 21.23
CA VAL A 514 3.37 6.61 21.68
C VAL A 514 2.55 5.96 22.79
N ARG A 515 2.31 4.67 22.70
CA ARG A 515 1.50 3.89 23.63
C ARG A 515 2.35 3.09 24.60
#